data_c6bf0b6e38bc66d845a4d82a29f75cf0
#
_entry.id   c6bf0b6e38bc66d845a4d82a29f75cf0
#
_cell.length_a   1.000
_cell.length_b   1.000
_cell.length_c   1.000
_cell.angle_alpha   90.00
_cell.angle_beta   90.00
_cell.angle_gamma   90.00
#
_symmetry.space_group_name_H-M   'P 1'
#
loop_
_entity.id
_entity.type
_entity.pdbx_description
1 polymer ?
#
loop_
_entity_poly.entity_id
_entity_poly.type
_entity_poly.pdbx_seq_one_letter_code
_entity_poly.pdbx_strand_id
1 'polypeptide(L)'
;MNQLRLEAEDAQEKVEELKGKVKTLEQENLSKEQEITSLNHRNQVLEAEVEKMESTLKEAKDAANQSAQHDTQNEALQRRLQILEEEAEEADRNLRETNEKYALLPPP
;
A
#
# COMPACT_ATOMS: atom_id res chain seq x y z
N MET A 1 77.73 -4.37 -17.60
CA MET A 1 76.88 -3.68 -18.59
C MET A 1 75.68 -4.45 -18.98
N ASN A 2 75.83 -5.75 -19.33
CA ASN A 2 74.64 -6.55 -19.68
C ASN A 2 73.64 -6.69 -18.56
N GLN A 3 74.07 -6.79 -17.31
CA GLN A 3 73.21 -6.92 -16.16
C GLN A 3 72.37 -5.66 -15.92
N LEU A 4 72.96 -4.47 -16.07
CA LEU A 4 72.20 -3.21 -15.97
C LEU A 4 71.20 -3.03 -17.09
N ARG A 5 71.56 -3.49 -18.28
CA ARG A 5 70.60 -3.48 -19.41
C ARG A 5 69.37 -4.40 -19.15
N LEU A 6 69.63 -5.59 -18.63
CA LEU A 6 68.56 -6.54 -18.31
C LEU A 6 67.67 -6.01 -17.18
N GLU A 7 68.25 -5.39 -16.17
CA GLU A 7 67.49 -4.75 -15.09
C GLU A 7 66.63 -3.60 -15.60
N ALA A 8 67.17 -2.80 -16.53
CA ALA A 8 66.40 -1.71 -17.15
C ALA A 8 65.24 -2.23 -18.01
N GLU A 9 65.48 -3.30 -18.78
CA GLU A 9 64.44 -3.95 -19.57
C GLU A 9 63.35 -4.56 -18.71
N ASP A 10 63.73 -5.25 -17.63
CA ASP A 10 62.76 -5.82 -16.66
C ASP A 10 61.94 -4.74 -15.99
N ALA A 11 62.57 -3.62 -15.60
CA ALA A 11 61.88 -2.47 -15.02
C ALA A 11 60.90 -1.85 -16.02
N GLN A 12 61.29 -1.77 -17.30
CA GLN A 12 60.41 -1.25 -18.34
C GLN A 12 59.21 -2.17 -18.60
N GLU A 13 59.43 -3.48 -18.58
CA GLU A 13 58.33 -4.45 -18.69
C GLU A 13 57.34 -4.32 -17.54
N LYS A 14 57.84 -4.14 -16.30
CA LYS A 14 56.98 -3.92 -15.14
C LYS A 14 56.17 -2.63 -15.24
N VAL A 15 56.78 -1.57 -15.75
CA VAL A 15 56.07 -0.31 -16.00
C VAL A 15 54.94 -0.50 -16.98
N GLU A 16 55.19 -1.18 -18.09
CA GLU A 16 54.17 -1.46 -19.10
C GLU A 16 53.05 -2.35 -18.54
N GLU A 17 53.40 -3.37 -17.77
CA GLU A 17 52.43 -4.24 -17.09
C GLU A 17 51.56 -3.46 -16.11
N LEU A 18 52.16 -2.59 -15.28
CA LEU A 18 51.43 -1.77 -14.32
C LEU A 18 50.55 -0.73 -15.01
N LYS A 19 50.99 -0.15 -16.12
CA LYS A 19 50.17 0.75 -16.94
C LYS A 19 48.93 0.04 -17.46
N GLY A 20 49.09 -1.20 -17.92
CA GLY A 20 48.00 -2.03 -18.36
C GLY A 20 46.99 -2.31 -17.25
N LYS A 21 47.47 -2.65 -16.07
CA LYS A 21 46.63 -2.88 -14.88
C LYS A 21 45.88 -1.63 -14.46
N VAL A 22 46.56 -0.47 -14.42
CA VAL A 22 45.95 0.80 -14.10
C VAL A 22 44.82 1.11 -15.08
N LYS A 23 45.05 0.94 -16.37
CA LYS A 23 44.04 1.19 -17.39
C LYS A 23 42.83 0.28 -17.21
N THR A 24 43.04 -1.01 -16.94
CA THR A 24 41.97 -1.99 -16.69
C THR A 24 41.18 -1.61 -15.44
N LEU A 25 41.85 -1.25 -14.35
CA LEU A 25 41.22 -0.84 -13.10
C LEU A 25 40.41 0.45 -13.26
N GLU A 26 40.90 1.39 -14.02
CA GLU A 26 40.18 2.63 -14.33
C GLU A 26 38.90 2.35 -15.08
N GLN A 27 38.95 1.43 -16.06
CA GLN A 27 37.76 1.02 -16.80
C GLN A 27 36.76 0.27 -15.92
N GLU A 28 37.25 -0.60 -15.06
CA GLU A 28 36.42 -1.31 -14.09
C GLU A 28 35.73 -0.35 -13.10
N ASN A 29 36.50 0.63 -12.60
CA ASN A 29 35.97 1.64 -11.70
C ASN A 29 34.89 2.49 -12.38
N LEU A 30 35.11 2.90 -13.63
CA LEU A 30 34.10 3.65 -14.38
C LEU A 30 32.83 2.84 -14.55
N SER A 31 32.97 1.58 -14.91
CA SER A 31 31.83 0.66 -15.06
C SER A 31 31.05 0.50 -13.75
N LYS A 32 31.78 0.30 -12.63
CA LYS A 32 31.16 0.18 -11.30
C LYS A 32 30.48 1.47 -10.85
N GLU A 33 31.09 2.62 -11.12
CA GLU A 33 30.45 3.91 -10.83
C GLU A 33 29.14 4.10 -11.60
N GLN A 34 29.11 3.68 -12.86
CA GLN A 34 27.90 3.70 -13.66
C GLN A 34 26.83 2.75 -13.10
N GLU A 35 27.23 1.55 -12.66
CA GLU A 35 26.32 0.63 -12.00
C GLU A 35 25.76 1.20 -10.70
N ILE A 36 26.61 1.80 -9.88
CA ILE A 36 26.20 2.42 -8.62
C ILE A 36 25.17 3.54 -8.88
N THR A 37 25.45 4.40 -9.87
CA THR A 37 24.54 5.47 -10.25
C THR A 37 23.18 4.91 -10.70
N SER A 38 23.21 3.87 -11.52
CA SER A 38 22.00 3.20 -12.01
C SER A 38 21.21 2.56 -10.87
N LEU A 39 21.91 1.85 -9.96
CA LEU A 39 21.28 1.21 -8.80
C LEU A 39 20.68 2.24 -7.83
N ASN A 40 21.37 3.33 -7.59
CA ASN A 40 20.85 4.42 -6.76
C ASN A 40 19.59 5.02 -7.35
N HIS A 41 19.55 5.21 -8.66
CA HIS A 41 18.36 5.68 -9.34
C HIS A 41 17.20 4.70 -9.22
N ARG A 42 17.46 3.42 -9.44
CA ARG A 42 16.44 2.37 -9.26
C ARG A 42 15.93 2.29 -7.84
N ASN A 43 16.82 2.42 -6.86
CA ASN A 43 16.43 2.44 -5.45
C ASN A 43 15.49 3.62 -5.15
N GLN A 44 15.81 4.81 -5.66
CA GLN A 44 14.95 5.98 -5.48
C GLN A 44 13.57 5.77 -6.10
N VAL A 45 13.51 5.19 -7.29
CA VAL A 45 12.25 4.87 -7.98
C VAL A 45 11.44 3.85 -7.18
N LEU A 46 12.09 2.79 -6.69
CA LEU A 46 11.44 1.76 -5.89
C LEU A 46 10.94 2.29 -4.55
N GLU A 47 11.72 3.14 -3.88
CA GLU A 47 11.29 3.80 -2.64
C GLU A 47 10.06 4.66 -2.86
N ALA A 48 10.02 5.41 -3.95
CA ALA A 48 8.86 6.22 -4.31
C ALA A 48 7.63 5.33 -4.61
N GLU A 49 7.82 4.21 -5.30
CA GLU A 49 6.75 3.24 -5.55
C GLU A 49 6.21 2.62 -4.26
N VAL A 50 7.10 2.26 -3.34
CA VAL A 50 6.72 1.71 -2.03
C VAL A 50 5.91 2.73 -1.23
N GLU A 51 6.34 3.97 -1.16
CA GLU A 51 5.59 5.04 -0.49
C GLU A 51 4.20 5.23 -1.08
N LYS A 52 4.11 5.19 -2.40
CA LYS A 52 2.83 5.30 -3.11
C LYS A 52 1.91 4.12 -2.79
N MET A 53 2.46 2.91 -2.78
CA MET A 53 1.71 1.71 -2.43
C MET A 53 1.24 1.73 -0.99
N GLU A 54 2.08 2.17 -0.05
CA GLU A 54 1.72 2.31 1.36
C GLU A 54 0.59 3.31 1.56
N SER A 55 0.66 4.44 0.86
CA SER A 55 -0.40 5.45 0.89
C SER A 55 -1.71 4.90 0.32
N THR A 56 -1.66 4.21 -0.80
CA THR A 56 -2.83 3.57 -1.43
C THR A 56 -3.44 2.51 -0.52
N LEU A 57 -2.59 1.70 0.13
CA LEU A 57 -3.03 0.68 1.08
C LEU A 57 -3.73 1.29 2.29
N LYS A 58 -3.19 2.37 2.82
CA LYS A 58 -3.79 3.10 3.94
C LYS A 58 -5.17 3.64 3.56
N GLU A 59 -5.28 4.27 2.40
CA GLU A 59 -6.56 4.78 1.88
C GLU A 59 -7.58 3.65 1.71
N ALA A 60 -7.15 2.50 1.17
CA ALA A 60 -8.01 1.34 1.00
C ALA A 60 -8.49 0.77 2.33
N LYS A 61 -7.61 0.68 3.33
CA LYS A 61 -7.97 0.24 4.69
C LYS A 61 -8.95 1.19 5.35
N ASP A 62 -8.72 2.49 5.24
CA ASP A 62 -9.60 3.51 5.80
C ASP A 62 -10.99 3.44 5.14
N ALA A 63 -11.03 3.29 3.82
CA ALA A 63 -12.29 3.13 3.08
C ALA A 63 -13.03 1.84 3.49
N ALA A 64 -12.32 0.73 3.67
CA ALA A 64 -12.89 -0.53 4.13
C ALA A 64 -13.45 -0.42 5.55
N ASN A 65 -12.75 0.27 6.45
CA ASN A 65 -13.22 0.52 7.82
C ASN A 65 -14.47 1.39 7.84
N GLN A 66 -14.53 2.45 7.02
CA GLN A 66 -15.71 3.29 6.89
C GLN A 66 -16.90 2.50 6.34
N SER A 67 -16.67 1.68 5.32
CA SER A 67 -17.71 0.81 4.76
C SER A 67 -18.25 -0.16 5.80
N ALA A 68 -17.38 -0.79 6.59
CA ALA A 68 -17.78 -1.68 7.67
C ALA A 68 -18.61 -0.97 8.75
N GLN A 69 -18.26 0.27 9.10
CA GLN A 69 -19.03 1.08 10.05
C GLN A 69 -20.39 1.44 9.49
N HIS A 70 -20.48 1.82 8.21
CA HIS A 70 -21.75 2.10 7.55
C HIS A 70 -22.64 0.87 7.49
N ASP A 71 -22.09 -0.30 7.20
CA ASP A 71 -22.84 -1.56 7.18
C ASP A 71 -23.40 -1.89 8.57
N THR A 72 -22.60 -1.71 9.62
CA THR A 72 -23.05 -1.91 11.00
C THR A 72 -24.18 -0.95 11.38
N GLN A 73 -24.05 0.33 11.00
CA GLN A 73 -25.08 1.34 11.22
C GLN A 73 -26.36 1.01 10.45
N ASN A 74 -26.23 0.57 9.20
CA ASN A 74 -27.38 0.18 8.38
C ASN A 74 -28.11 -1.01 8.97
N GLU A 75 -27.40 -2.02 9.46
CA GLU A 75 -28.01 -3.17 10.13
C GLU A 75 -28.78 -2.75 11.38
N ALA A 76 -28.20 -1.85 12.19
CA ALA A 76 -28.87 -1.32 13.38
C ALA A 76 -30.14 -0.54 13.01
N LEU A 77 -30.08 0.27 11.95
CA LEU A 77 -31.24 1.03 11.46
C LEU A 77 -32.34 0.10 10.93
N GLN A 78 -31.97 -0.96 10.21
CA GLN A 78 -32.91 -1.95 9.69
C GLN A 78 -33.63 -2.67 10.83
N ARG A 79 -32.94 -3.07 11.89
CA ARG A 79 -33.53 -3.67 13.08
C ARG A 79 -34.53 -2.72 13.77
N ARG A 80 -34.12 -1.46 13.88
CA ARG A 80 -34.96 -0.42 14.49
C ARG A 80 -36.22 -0.17 13.66
N LEU A 81 -36.06 -0.11 12.34
CA LEU A 81 -37.18 0.01 11.41
C LEU A 81 -38.17 -1.16 11.55
N GLN A 82 -37.67 -2.39 11.64
CA GLN A 82 -38.46 -3.56 11.81
C GLN A 82 -39.27 -3.52 13.11
N ILE A 83 -38.66 -3.12 14.22
CA ILE A 83 -39.31 -2.96 15.51
C ILE A 83 -40.43 -1.92 15.42
N LEU A 84 -40.14 -0.77 14.78
CA LEU A 84 -41.13 0.30 14.62
C LEU A 84 -42.33 -0.13 13.75
N GLU A 85 -42.07 -0.90 12.68
CA GLU A 85 -43.10 -1.47 11.83
C GLU A 85 -43.99 -2.45 12.60
N GLU A 86 -43.42 -3.31 13.44
CA GLU A 86 -44.15 -4.25 14.30
C GLU A 86 -45.00 -3.50 15.33
N GLU A 87 -44.46 -2.46 15.95
CA GLU A 87 -45.19 -1.62 16.89
C GLU A 87 -46.37 -0.89 16.22
N ALA A 88 -46.14 -0.38 15.01
CA ALA A 88 -47.21 0.26 14.22
C ALA A 88 -48.34 -0.72 13.86
N GLU A 89 -47.98 -1.93 13.45
CA GLU A 89 -48.97 -2.98 13.14
C GLU A 89 -49.75 -3.37 14.38
N GLU A 90 -49.08 -3.50 15.52
CA GLU A 90 -49.75 -3.83 16.79
C GLU A 90 -50.67 -2.69 17.23
N ALA A 91 -50.25 -1.45 17.13
CA ALA A 91 -51.06 -0.30 17.42
C ALA A 91 -52.29 -0.21 16.52
N ASP A 92 -52.15 -0.52 15.24
CA ASP A 92 -53.28 -0.55 14.28
C ASP A 92 -54.28 -1.66 14.62
N ARG A 93 -53.81 -2.85 14.98
CA ARG A 93 -54.67 -3.93 15.44
C ARG A 93 -55.42 -3.55 16.70
N ASN A 94 -54.75 -2.99 17.67
CA ASN A 94 -55.39 -2.55 18.93
C ASN A 94 -56.42 -1.47 18.69
N LEU A 95 -56.18 -0.56 17.77
CA LEU A 95 -57.13 0.47 17.38
C LEU A 95 -58.37 -0.14 16.73
N ARG A 96 -58.20 -1.09 15.80
CA ARG A 96 -59.32 -1.80 15.15
C ARG A 96 -60.14 -2.56 16.16
N GLU A 97 -59.52 -3.30 17.07
CA GLU A 97 -60.21 -4.04 18.11
C GLU A 97 -61.01 -3.12 19.04
N THR A 98 -60.42 -1.98 19.42
CA THR A 98 -61.09 -0.98 20.24
C THR A 98 -62.29 -0.36 19.53
N ASN A 99 -62.15 -0.06 18.23
CA ASN A 99 -63.23 0.48 17.43
C ASN A 99 -64.38 -0.55 17.27
N GLU A 100 -64.05 -1.81 17.09
CA GLU A 100 -65.05 -2.89 17.00
C GLU A 100 -65.81 -3.03 18.32
N LYS A 101 -65.11 -3.01 19.44
CA LYS A 101 -65.73 -3.04 20.76
C LYS A 101 -66.66 -1.85 21.02
N TYR A 102 -66.17 -0.65 20.60
CA TYR A 102 -66.99 0.56 20.71
C TYR A 102 -68.26 0.49 19.87
N ALA A 103 -68.16 -0.02 18.65
CA ALA A 103 -69.33 -0.20 17.74
C ALA A 103 -70.31 -1.16 18.27
N LEU A 104 -69.96 -2.15 19.10
CA LEU A 104 -70.79 -3.14 19.72
C LEU A 104 -71.48 -2.65 21.01
N LEU A 105 -71.09 -1.51 21.55
CA LEU A 105 -71.75 -0.95 22.76
C LEU A 105 -73.13 -0.46 22.43
N PRO A 106 -74.15 -0.72 23.32
CA PRO A 106 -75.52 -0.23 23.12
C PRO A 106 -75.53 1.32 23.24
N PRO A 107 -76.41 2.00 22.51
CA PRO A 107 -76.59 3.42 22.60
C PRO A 107 -77.08 3.80 24.00
N PRO A 108 -76.72 4.99 24.50
CA PRO A 108 -77.13 5.47 25.82
C PRO A 108 -78.63 5.70 25.95
#